data_5ac347c21f05dfe9f3f89e3e2c868575
#
_entry.id   5ac347c21f05dfe9f3f89e3e2c868575
#
_cell.length_a   1.000
_cell.length_b   1.000
_cell.length_c   1.000
_cell.angle_alpha   90.00
_cell.angle_beta   90.00
_cell.angle_gamma   90.00
#
_symmetry.space_group_name_H-M   'P 1'
#
loop_
_entity.id
_entity.type
_entity.pdbx_description
1 polymer ?
#
loop_
_entity_poly.entity_id
_entity_poly.type
_entity_poly.pdbx_seq_one_letter_code
_entity_poly.pdbx_strand_id
1 'polypeptide(L)'
;MAPVVGPLLIRAFREHHVDPSKMVDHDWIETNGEPCVLTALALAALAVLASEVQSGLSAAVVTLVWTMAIVGAWANQVHKWTHMSRAPRLARFLQRARLALRPNEHACHHRAPHDSGYCISTGWMNPLLDGLGLWSWLERSLRRTT
;
A
#
# COMPACT_ATOMS: atom_id res chain seq x y z
N MET A 1 21.52 -0.74 -6.66
CA MET A 1 20.08 -1.06 -6.54
C MET A 1 19.77 -2.27 -7.40
N ALA A 2 18.95 -3.20 -6.90
CA ALA A 2 18.50 -4.34 -7.70
C ALA A 2 17.77 -3.85 -8.96
N PRO A 3 18.07 -4.39 -10.15
CA PRO A 3 17.59 -3.85 -11.41
C PRO A 3 16.06 -3.90 -11.60
N VAL A 4 15.36 -4.69 -10.78
CA VAL A 4 13.90 -4.83 -10.83
C VAL A 4 13.22 -3.96 -9.75
N VAL A 5 13.70 -4.02 -8.51
CA VAL A 5 13.08 -3.33 -7.36
C VAL A 5 13.14 -1.81 -7.49
N GLY A 6 14.26 -1.27 -8.00
CA GLY A 6 14.43 0.17 -8.17
C GLY A 6 13.41 0.79 -9.13
N PRO A 7 13.32 0.32 -10.40
CA PRO A 7 12.39 0.88 -11.38
C PRO A 7 10.90 0.63 -11.04
N LEU A 8 10.54 -0.55 -10.58
CA LEU A 8 9.14 -0.92 -10.36
C LEU A 8 8.54 -0.32 -9.09
N LEU A 9 9.24 -0.42 -7.96
CA LEU A 9 8.68 -0.01 -6.66
C LEU A 9 9.16 1.37 -6.24
N ILE A 10 10.49 1.60 -6.20
CA ILE A 10 11.04 2.82 -5.62
C ILE A 10 10.75 4.03 -6.51
N ARG A 11 10.86 3.88 -7.84
CA ARG A 11 10.59 4.98 -8.77
C ARG A 11 9.13 5.38 -8.74
N ALA A 12 8.21 4.43 -8.83
CA ALA A 12 6.77 4.69 -8.78
C ALA A 12 6.36 5.39 -7.47
N PHE A 13 6.89 4.93 -6.34
CA PHE A 13 6.67 5.55 -5.04
C PHE A 13 7.18 7.01 -5.00
N ARG A 14 8.39 7.27 -5.52
CA ARG A 14 8.97 8.62 -5.54
C ARG A 14 8.22 9.56 -6.49
N GLU A 15 7.86 9.08 -7.68
CA GLU A 15 7.06 9.84 -8.65
C GLU A 15 5.72 10.24 -8.07
N HIS A 16 5.06 9.34 -7.33
CA HIS A 16 3.82 9.63 -6.63
C HIS A 16 3.97 10.74 -5.57
N HIS A 17 5.09 10.79 -4.83
CA HIS A 17 5.33 11.87 -3.85
C HIS A 17 5.68 13.20 -4.51
N VAL A 18 6.23 13.18 -5.72
CA VAL A 18 6.53 14.41 -6.50
C VAL A 18 5.26 14.94 -7.18
N ASP A 19 4.45 14.06 -7.75
CA ASP A 19 3.20 14.41 -8.45
C ASP A 19 2.08 13.41 -8.09
N PRO A 20 1.43 13.60 -6.94
CA PRO A 20 0.35 12.70 -6.48
C PRO A 20 -0.87 12.69 -7.41
N SER A 21 -1.04 13.73 -8.24
CA SER A 21 -2.19 13.85 -9.14
C SER A 21 -2.17 12.82 -10.26
N LYS A 22 -1.00 12.35 -10.69
CA LYS A 22 -0.88 11.33 -11.73
C LYS A 22 -1.59 10.02 -11.39
N MET A 23 -1.66 9.66 -10.12
CA MET A 23 -2.39 8.47 -9.70
C MET A 23 -3.89 8.54 -10.04
N VAL A 24 -4.46 9.73 -10.15
CA VAL A 24 -5.88 9.93 -10.47
C VAL A 24 -6.17 9.65 -11.94
N ASP A 25 -5.21 9.89 -12.82
CA ASP A 25 -5.33 9.69 -14.27
C ASP A 25 -5.31 8.22 -14.66
N HIS A 26 -4.74 7.35 -13.82
CA HIS A 26 -4.71 5.91 -14.04
C HIS A 26 -6.11 5.30 -13.97
N ASP A 27 -6.40 4.31 -14.78
CA ASP A 27 -7.61 3.52 -14.64
C ASP A 27 -7.51 2.53 -13.46
N TRP A 28 -8.51 1.64 -13.28
CA TRP A 28 -8.48 0.65 -12.20
C TRP A 28 -7.39 -0.40 -12.40
N ILE A 29 -7.16 -0.81 -13.65
CA ILE A 29 -6.16 -1.83 -14.01
C ILE A 29 -4.75 -1.26 -13.79
N GLU A 30 -4.50 -0.05 -14.23
CA GLU A 30 -3.20 0.63 -14.01
C GLU A 30 -2.92 0.83 -12.51
N THR A 31 -3.94 1.18 -11.73
CA THR A 31 -3.80 1.40 -10.29
C THR A 31 -3.52 0.10 -9.53
N ASN A 32 -4.14 -1.01 -9.93
CA ASN A 32 -4.13 -2.26 -9.16
C ASN A 32 -3.47 -3.44 -9.90
N GLY A 33 -3.11 -3.29 -11.17
CA GLY A 33 -2.60 -4.38 -12.01
C GLY A 33 -1.29 -4.96 -11.50
N GLU A 34 -0.33 -4.12 -11.12
CA GLU A 34 0.97 -4.58 -10.61
C GLU A 34 0.84 -5.43 -9.34
N PRO A 35 0.13 -5.00 -8.26
CA PRO A 35 -0.12 -5.85 -7.10
C PRO A 35 -0.86 -7.14 -7.46
N CYS A 36 -1.82 -7.09 -8.38
CA CYS A 36 -2.55 -8.27 -8.83
C CYS A 36 -1.65 -9.28 -9.54
N VAL A 37 -0.76 -8.83 -10.43
CA VAL A 37 0.21 -9.69 -11.12
C VAL A 37 1.19 -10.31 -10.14
N LEU A 38 1.77 -9.52 -9.24
CA LEU A 38 2.70 -10.03 -8.23
C LEU A 38 2.03 -11.08 -7.32
N THR A 39 0.77 -10.85 -6.96
CA THR A 39 -0.02 -11.80 -6.19
C THR A 39 -0.29 -13.08 -6.96
N ALA A 40 -0.67 -12.98 -8.24
CA ALA A 40 -0.91 -14.14 -9.09
C ALA A 40 0.35 -15.00 -9.24
N LEU A 41 1.52 -14.37 -9.43
CA LEU A 41 2.80 -15.06 -9.49
C LEU A 41 3.15 -15.74 -8.16
N ALA A 42 2.93 -15.07 -7.03
CA ALA A 42 3.15 -15.65 -5.71
C ALA A 42 2.23 -16.86 -5.44
N LEU A 43 0.95 -16.75 -5.82
CA LEU A 43 0.00 -17.86 -5.69
C LEU A 43 0.33 -19.03 -6.61
N ALA A 44 0.78 -18.77 -7.84
CA ALA A 44 1.22 -19.81 -8.76
C ALA A 44 2.45 -20.56 -8.21
N ALA A 45 3.44 -19.84 -7.68
CA ALA A 45 4.60 -20.43 -7.03
C ALA A 45 4.20 -21.26 -5.80
N LEU A 46 3.30 -20.75 -4.96
CA LEU A 46 2.78 -21.48 -3.81
C LEU A 46 1.98 -22.72 -4.21
N ALA A 47 1.20 -22.67 -5.29
CA ALA A 47 0.46 -23.83 -5.79
C ALA A 47 1.42 -24.97 -6.23
N VAL A 48 2.52 -24.61 -6.88
CA VAL A 48 3.56 -25.59 -7.26
C VAL A 48 4.22 -26.19 -6.01
N LEU A 49 4.56 -25.35 -5.03
CA LEU A 49 5.20 -25.81 -3.78
C LEU A 49 4.23 -26.60 -2.89
N ALA A 50 2.95 -26.24 -2.88
CA ALA A 50 1.94 -26.89 -2.05
C ALA A 50 1.50 -28.26 -2.61
N SER A 51 1.75 -28.54 -3.88
CA SER A 51 1.51 -29.89 -4.45
C SER A 51 2.37 -30.96 -3.76
N GLU A 52 3.51 -30.56 -3.18
CA GLU A 52 4.43 -31.45 -2.47
C GLU A 52 4.17 -31.53 -0.95
N VAL A 53 3.38 -30.60 -0.39
CA VAL A 53 3.18 -30.47 1.07
C VAL A 53 1.70 -30.33 1.40
N GLN A 54 1.03 -31.45 1.66
CA GLN A 54 -0.31 -31.47 2.26
C GLN A 54 -0.24 -31.15 3.77
N SER A 55 -0.09 -29.89 4.13
CA SER A 55 -0.10 -29.47 5.54
C SER A 55 -1.01 -28.26 5.77
N GLY A 56 -1.55 -28.13 6.97
CA GLY A 56 -2.32 -26.95 7.38
C GLY A 56 -1.54 -25.62 7.20
N LEU A 57 -0.22 -25.68 7.15
CA LEU A 57 0.66 -24.54 6.87
C LEU A 57 0.44 -24.00 5.44
N SER A 58 0.25 -24.87 4.44
CA SER A 58 0.00 -24.42 3.07
C SER A 58 -1.31 -23.63 2.94
N ALA A 59 -2.38 -24.07 3.61
CA ALA A 59 -3.65 -23.35 3.64
C ALA A 59 -3.51 -21.98 4.31
N ALA A 60 -2.79 -21.89 5.42
CA ALA A 60 -2.54 -20.62 6.11
C ALA A 60 -1.75 -19.62 5.23
N VAL A 61 -0.71 -20.08 4.54
CA VAL A 61 0.09 -19.25 3.64
C VAL A 61 -0.74 -18.77 2.44
N VAL A 62 -1.52 -19.64 1.82
CA VAL A 62 -2.43 -19.24 0.72
C VAL A 62 -3.45 -18.21 1.19
N THR A 63 -4.06 -18.42 2.35
CA THR A 63 -5.00 -17.46 2.95
C THR A 63 -4.32 -16.11 3.22
N LEU A 64 -3.10 -16.11 3.75
CA LEU A 64 -2.33 -14.89 3.99
C LEU A 64 -2.07 -14.12 2.69
N VAL A 65 -1.62 -14.81 1.63
CA VAL A 65 -1.32 -14.18 0.34
C VAL A 65 -2.59 -13.57 -0.28
N TRP A 66 -3.72 -14.28 -0.27
CA TRP A 66 -4.99 -13.76 -0.73
C TRP A 66 -5.44 -12.53 0.09
N THR A 67 -5.33 -12.59 1.39
CA THR A 67 -5.67 -11.48 2.27
C THR A 67 -4.82 -10.25 1.97
N MET A 68 -3.51 -10.44 1.82
CA MET A 68 -2.60 -9.34 1.46
C MET A 68 -2.93 -8.73 0.10
N ALA A 69 -3.32 -9.55 -0.89
CA ALA A 69 -3.72 -9.09 -2.20
C ALA A 69 -4.97 -8.19 -2.15
N ILE A 70 -6.01 -8.69 -1.46
CA ILE A 70 -7.28 -7.96 -1.33
C ILE A 70 -7.05 -6.65 -0.57
N VAL A 71 -6.32 -6.69 0.55
CA VAL A 71 -6.00 -5.51 1.35
C VAL A 71 -5.12 -4.54 0.58
N GLY A 72 -4.15 -5.03 -0.20
CA GLY A 72 -3.28 -4.19 -1.04
C GLY A 72 -4.06 -3.47 -2.14
N ALA A 73 -4.91 -4.18 -2.89
CA ALA A 73 -5.76 -3.58 -3.91
C ALA A 73 -6.75 -2.57 -3.29
N TRP A 74 -7.31 -2.89 -2.13
CA TRP A 74 -8.15 -1.97 -1.38
C TRP A 74 -7.38 -0.71 -0.96
N ALA A 75 -6.19 -0.87 -0.40
CA ALA A 75 -5.34 0.24 0.02
C ALA A 75 -4.99 1.17 -1.15
N ASN A 76 -4.60 0.63 -2.31
CA ASN A 76 -4.32 1.40 -3.51
C ASN A 76 -5.56 2.18 -3.98
N GLN A 77 -6.73 1.53 -3.98
CA GLN A 77 -7.96 2.19 -4.41
C GLN A 77 -8.38 3.30 -3.45
N VAL A 78 -8.28 3.08 -2.14
CA VAL A 78 -8.55 4.10 -1.12
C VAL A 78 -7.57 5.26 -1.24
N HIS A 79 -6.29 4.95 -1.43
CA HIS A 79 -5.23 5.92 -1.64
C HIS A 79 -5.52 6.81 -2.86
N LYS A 80 -5.88 6.22 -4.00
CA LYS A 80 -6.31 6.97 -5.19
C LYS A 80 -7.47 7.91 -4.87
N TRP A 81 -8.48 7.47 -4.10
CA TRP A 81 -9.61 8.32 -3.73
C TRP A 81 -9.21 9.53 -2.89
N THR A 82 -8.10 9.46 -2.13
CA THR A 82 -7.62 10.60 -1.35
C THR A 82 -7.06 11.73 -2.22
N HIS A 83 -6.57 11.40 -3.42
CA HIS A 83 -6.05 12.36 -4.39
C HIS A 83 -7.11 12.92 -5.34
N MET A 84 -8.30 12.32 -5.40
CA MET A 84 -9.36 12.77 -6.29
C MET A 84 -10.03 14.04 -5.75
N SER A 85 -10.13 15.08 -6.59
CA SER A 85 -10.91 16.30 -6.28
C SER A 85 -12.40 16.00 -6.10
N ARG A 86 -12.91 14.97 -6.80
CA ARG A 86 -14.31 14.51 -6.73
C ARG A 86 -14.35 12.99 -6.61
N ALA A 87 -14.11 12.48 -5.41
CA ALA A 87 -14.22 11.06 -5.13
C ALA A 87 -15.66 10.54 -5.31
N PRO A 88 -15.85 9.26 -5.71
CA PRO A 88 -17.17 8.62 -5.80
C PRO A 88 -18.00 8.75 -4.52
N ARG A 89 -19.34 8.64 -4.64
CA ARG A 89 -20.23 8.73 -3.46
C ARG A 89 -19.88 7.71 -2.37
N LEU A 90 -19.59 6.48 -2.77
CA LEU A 90 -19.16 5.42 -1.85
C LEU A 90 -17.87 5.79 -1.12
N ALA A 91 -16.86 6.27 -1.84
CA ALA A 91 -15.59 6.69 -1.24
C ALA A 91 -15.81 7.78 -0.18
N ARG A 92 -16.58 8.82 -0.50
CA ARG A 92 -16.91 9.89 0.43
C ARG A 92 -17.68 9.42 1.67
N PHE A 93 -18.57 8.43 1.50
CA PHE A 93 -19.28 7.81 2.62
C PHE A 93 -18.29 7.07 3.53
N LEU A 94 -17.45 6.21 2.97
CA LEU A 94 -16.43 5.45 3.73
C LEU A 94 -15.43 6.36 4.44
N GLN A 95 -15.01 7.44 3.78
CA GLN A 95 -14.12 8.46 4.37
C GLN A 95 -14.79 9.19 5.54
N ARG A 96 -16.07 9.54 5.45
CA ARG A 96 -16.83 10.14 6.55
C ARG A 96 -17.01 9.17 7.72
N ALA A 97 -17.27 7.90 7.43
CA ALA A 97 -17.39 6.83 8.42
C ALA A 97 -16.03 6.38 9.00
N ARG A 98 -14.90 6.95 8.56
CA ARG A 98 -13.52 6.55 8.91
C ARG A 98 -13.17 5.10 8.58
N LEU A 99 -13.84 4.52 7.60
CA LEU A 99 -13.56 3.19 7.06
C LEU A 99 -12.60 3.24 5.86
N ALA A 100 -12.30 4.43 5.38
CA ALA A 100 -11.29 4.72 4.37
C ALA A 100 -10.54 6.00 4.75
N LEU A 101 -9.27 6.08 4.35
CA LEU A 101 -8.40 7.23 4.61
C LEU A 101 -9.00 8.51 4.05
N ARG A 102 -8.94 9.57 4.82
CA ARG A 102 -9.44 10.89 4.41
C ARG A 102 -8.34 11.69 3.70
N PRO A 103 -8.71 12.56 2.72
CA PRO A 103 -7.73 13.38 1.98
C PRO A 103 -6.84 14.24 2.88
N ASN A 104 -7.39 14.85 3.92
CA ASN A 104 -6.62 15.70 4.84
C ASN A 104 -5.63 14.91 5.71
N GLU A 105 -5.94 13.67 6.06
CA GLU A 105 -5.03 12.78 6.79
C GLU A 105 -3.90 12.33 5.88
N HIS A 106 -4.22 11.99 4.62
CA HIS A 106 -3.22 11.61 3.64
C HIS A 106 -2.30 12.78 3.23
N ALA A 107 -2.82 13.98 3.18
CA ALA A 107 -2.03 15.18 2.92
C ALA A 107 -0.90 15.39 3.96
N CYS A 108 -1.01 14.85 5.16
CA CYS A 108 0.08 14.88 6.15
C CYS A 108 1.25 13.99 5.71
N HIS A 109 0.97 12.84 5.10
CA HIS A 109 1.99 11.94 4.56
C HIS A 109 2.81 12.59 3.42
N HIS A 110 2.19 13.43 2.60
CA HIS A 110 2.87 14.16 1.52
C HIS A 110 3.64 15.40 1.96
N ARG A 111 3.67 15.73 3.25
CA ARG A 111 4.47 16.85 3.77
C ARG A 111 5.87 16.39 4.17
N ALA A 112 6.87 17.20 3.81
CA ALA A 112 8.21 16.96 4.31
C ALA A 112 8.23 17.05 5.85
N PRO A 113 9.01 16.18 6.54
CA PRO A 113 10.03 15.26 6.04
C PRO A 113 9.53 13.90 5.58
N HIS A 114 8.23 13.69 5.39
CA HIS A 114 7.59 12.45 4.93
C HIS A 114 7.78 11.27 5.92
N ASP A 115 7.73 11.55 7.21
CA ASP A 115 7.97 10.58 8.29
C ASP A 115 6.70 10.24 9.10
N SER A 116 5.52 10.47 8.52
CA SER A 116 4.23 10.24 9.16
C SER A 116 3.16 9.77 8.18
N GLY A 117 2.04 9.24 8.71
CA GLY A 117 0.85 8.96 7.93
C GLY A 117 0.90 7.76 6.99
N TYR A 118 1.76 6.77 7.25
CA TYR A 118 1.97 5.62 6.36
C TYR A 118 0.83 4.59 6.35
N CYS A 119 -0.13 4.65 7.28
CA CYS A 119 -1.31 3.80 7.22
C CYS A 119 -2.32 4.39 6.22
N ILE A 120 -2.19 4.02 4.94
CA ILE A 120 -2.94 4.59 3.81
C ILE A 120 -4.30 3.94 3.53
N SER A 121 -4.70 2.91 4.29
CA SER A 121 -6.01 2.26 4.12
C SER A 121 -7.12 2.97 4.88
N THR A 122 -7.00 3.08 6.20
CA THR A 122 -7.99 3.71 7.09
C THR A 122 -7.42 4.89 7.86
N GLY A 123 -6.10 4.96 8.02
CA GLY A 123 -5.43 5.93 8.85
C GLY A 123 -5.49 5.65 10.36
N TRP A 124 -6.17 4.59 10.81
CA TRP A 124 -6.42 4.34 12.24
C TRP A 124 -5.14 4.16 13.06
N MET A 125 -4.11 3.58 12.47
CA MET A 125 -2.83 3.34 13.16
C MET A 125 -1.91 4.56 13.14
N ASN A 126 -2.15 5.57 12.31
CA ASN A 126 -1.28 6.72 12.19
C ASN A 126 -1.06 7.44 13.53
N PRO A 127 -2.08 7.76 14.36
CA PRO A 127 -1.84 8.45 15.62
C PRO A 127 -0.92 7.66 16.56
N LEU A 128 -1.02 6.34 16.57
CA LEU A 128 -0.18 5.47 17.39
C LEU A 128 1.24 5.39 16.83
N LEU A 129 1.40 5.06 15.55
CA LEU A 129 2.71 4.82 14.93
C LEU A 129 3.53 6.12 14.83
N ASP A 130 2.87 7.21 14.48
CA ASP A 130 3.49 8.55 14.41
C ASP A 130 3.86 9.05 15.82
N GLY A 131 2.96 8.84 16.81
CA GLY A 131 3.21 9.20 18.20
C GLY A 131 4.36 8.43 18.85
N LEU A 132 4.60 7.19 18.43
CA LEU A 132 5.75 6.37 18.84
C LEU A 132 7.03 6.74 18.08
N GLY A 133 6.97 7.59 17.05
CA GLY A 133 8.11 7.94 16.20
C GLY A 133 8.68 6.75 15.44
N LEU A 134 7.85 5.74 15.13
CA LEU A 134 8.28 4.48 14.52
C LEU A 134 9.03 4.72 13.20
N TRP A 135 8.53 5.58 12.35
CA TRP A 135 9.08 5.83 11.02
C TRP A 135 10.45 6.49 11.10
N SER A 136 10.58 7.54 11.90
CA SER A 136 11.86 8.21 12.16
C SER A 136 12.88 7.27 12.82
N TRP A 137 12.42 6.34 13.66
CA TRP A 137 13.29 5.31 14.25
C TRP A 137 13.77 4.31 13.19
N LEU A 138 12.89 3.82 12.32
CA LEU A 138 13.23 2.91 11.22
C LEU A 138 14.23 3.56 10.26
N GLU A 139 13.96 4.79 9.84
CA GLU A 139 14.86 5.52 8.94
C GLU A 139 16.27 5.68 9.53
N ARG A 140 16.37 6.12 10.79
CA ARG A 140 17.67 6.23 11.49
C ARG A 140 18.40 4.89 11.60
N SER A 141 17.64 3.81 11.82
CA SER A 141 18.21 2.46 11.93
C SER A 141 18.77 1.98 10.59
N LEU A 142 18.05 2.22 9.49
CA LEU A 142 18.50 1.85 8.15
C LEU A 142 19.70 2.67 7.68
N ARG A 143 19.76 3.96 8.01
CA ARG A 143 20.91 4.82 7.67
C ARG A 143 22.20 4.43 8.41
N ARG A 144 22.10 3.76 9.56
CA ARG A 144 23.27 3.28 10.31
C ARG A 144 23.89 2.00 9.75
N THR A 145 23.17 1.30 8.89
CA THR A 145 23.59 0.02 8.28
C THR A 145 24.09 0.18 6.84
N THR A 146 24.03 1.37 6.29
CA THR A 146 24.58 1.76 4.97
C THR A 146 25.76 2.68 5.13
#